data_65d32acad0f365f5c1b9166690778026
#
_entry.id   65d32acad0f365f5c1b9166690778026
#
_cell.length_a   1.000
_cell.length_b   1.000
_cell.length_c   1.000
_cell.angle_alpha   90.00
_cell.angle_beta   90.00
_cell.angle_gamma   90.00
#
_symmetry.space_group_name_H-M   'P 1'
#
loop_
_entity.id
_entity.type
_entity.pdbx_description
1 polymer ?
#
loop_
_entity_poly.entity_id
_entity_poly.type
_entity_poly.pdbx_seq_one_letter_code
_entity_poly.pdbx_strand_id
1 'polypeptide(L)'
;MSREATKLWKERNPRRIWAHTACKSARHRAKKKGVPFEITTDYVESILPDECPIFNTPLKYYGNKVAGELSPSLDRIDPAKGYVKDNIVVISNKANTIKSAYKSRDIFIVAQWLKGIEDGGQS
;
A
#
# COMPACT_ATOMS: atom_id res chain seq x y z
N MET A 1 13.60 -20.54 17.96
CA MET A 1 14.06 -20.61 16.57
C MET A 1 15.40 -19.90 16.45
N SER A 2 16.36 -20.48 15.75
CA SER A 2 17.65 -19.84 15.53
C SER A 2 17.52 -18.61 14.62
N ARG A 3 18.50 -17.72 14.68
CA ARG A 3 18.55 -16.53 13.84
C ARG A 3 18.53 -16.91 12.35
N GLU A 4 19.26 -17.95 11.99
CA GLU A 4 19.33 -18.45 10.61
C GLU A 4 18.01 -19.04 10.14
N ALA A 5 17.34 -19.83 10.97
CA ALA A 5 16.05 -20.42 10.64
C ALA A 5 14.99 -19.32 10.46
N THR A 6 15.02 -18.29 11.30
CA THR A 6 14.11 -17.16 11.18
C THR A 6 14.34 -16.40 9.87
N LYS A 7 15.61 -16.19 9.48
CA LYS A 7 15.96 -15.52 8.22
C LYS A 7 15.47 -16.33 7.03
N LEU A 8 15.71 -17.65 7.01
CA LEU A 8 15.26 -18.52 5.94
C LEU A 8 13.75 -18.53 5.80
N TRP A 9 13.04 -18.57 6.94
CA TRP A 9 11.58 -18.54 6.93
C TRP A 9 11.07 -17.23 6.30
N LYS A 10 11.63 -16.10 6.70
CA LYS A 10 11.25 -14.78 6.17
C LYS A 10 11.49 -14.70 4.65
N GLU A 11 12.59 -15.24 4.18
CA GLU A 11 12.92 -15.24 2.76
C GLU A 11 11.95 -16.10 1.94
N ARG A 12 11.42 -17.18 2.54
CA ARG A 12 10.48 -18.09 1.89
C ARG A 12 9.03 -17.65 2.00
N ASN A 13 8.74 -16.72 2.93
CA ASN A 13 7.37 -16.29 3.22
C ASN A 13 7.23 -14.76 3.20
N PRO A 14 7.74 -14.08 2.14
CA PRO A 14 7.76 -12.61 2.13
C PRO A 14 6.36 -12.00 2.21
N ARG A 15 5.38 -12.59 1.55
CA ARG A 15 4.00 -12.09 1.56
C ARG A 15 3.37 -12.22 2.93
N ARG A 16 3.56 -13.37 3.60
CA ARG A 16 3.03 -13.62 4.94
C ARG A 16 3.64 -12.65 5.95
N ILE A 17 4.95 -12.44 5.87
CA ILE A 17 5.66 -11.51 6.76
C ILE A 17 5.14 -10.09 6.53
N TRP A 18 5.01 -9.70 5.28
CA TRP A 18 4.51 -8.36 4.96
C TRP A 18 3.09 -8.16 5.49
N ALA A 19 2.21 -9.15 5.27
CA ALA A 19 0.83 -9.10 5.73
C ALA A 19 0.73 -8.97 7.24
N HIS A 20 1.55 -9.72 7.98
CA HIS A 20 1.59 -9.66 9.44
C HIS A 20 2.01 -8.27 9.93
N THR A 21 3.08 -7.73 9.35
CA THR A 21 3.60 -6.41 9.71
C THR A 21 2.58 -5.32 9.37
N ALA A 22 1.99 -5.39 8.18
CA ALA A 22 1.00 -4.41 7.73
C ALA A 22 -0.24 -4.43 8.63
N CYS A 23 -0.71 -5.62 9.00
CA CYS A 23 -1.86 -5.79 9.87
C CYS A 23 -1.59 -5.19 11.26
N LYS A 24 -0.41 -5.47 11.83
CA LYS A 24 0.01 -4.94 13.12
C LYS A 24 0.07 -3.41 13.09
N SER A 25 0.67 -2.84 12.05
CA SER A 25 0.76 -1.39 11.89
C SER A 25 -0.62 -0.75 11.71
N ALA A 26 -1.50 -1.40 10.95
CA ALA A 26 -2.86 -0.93 10.74
C ALA A 26 -3.67 -0.91 12.05
N ARG A 27 -3.49 -1.94 12.88
CA ARG A 27 -4.14 -2.00 14.21
C ARG A 27 -3.73 -0.80 15.05
N HIS A 28 -2.45 -0.48 15.05
CA HIS A 28 -1.93 0.65 15.81
C HIS A 28 -2.49 1.98 15.29
N ARG A 29 -2.53 2.15 13.97
CA ARG A 29 -3.09 3.36 13.36
C ARG A 29 -4.59 3.49 13.61
N ALA A 30 -5.33 2.39 13.55
CA ALA A 30 -6.77 2.37 13.82
C ALA A 30 -7.08 2.83 15.24
N LYS A 31 -6.33 2.32 16.21
CA LYS A 31 -6.48 2.71 17.61
C LYS A 31 -6.22 4.20 17.79
N LYS A 32 -5.18 4.71 17.16
CA LYS A 32 -4.79 6.11 17.25
C LYS A 32 -5.83 7.05 16.65
N LYS A 33 -6.46 6.62 15.55
CA LYS A 33 -7.48 7.42 14.83
C LYS A 33 -8.90 7.16 15.29
N GLY A 34 -9.11 6.17 16.14
CA GLY A 34 -10.45 5.83 16.63
C GLY A 34 -11.35 5.24 15.56
N VAL A 35 -10.80 4.48 14.62
CA VAL A 35 -11.56 3.81 13.56
C VAL A 35 -11.58 2.30 13.78
N PRO A 36 -12.59 1.59 13.22
CA PRO A 36 -12.68 0.13 13.37
C PRO A 36 -11.45 -0.61 12.84
N PHE A 37 -11.14 -1.75 13.47
CA PHE A 37 -10.11 -2.66 13.02
C PHE A 37 -10.64 -4.09 13.13
N GLU A 38 -10.97 -4.69 11.98
CA GLU A 38 -11.61 -6.02 11.94
C GLU A 38 -10.96 -6.93 10.89
N ILE A 39 -9.69 -6.66 10.52
CA ILE A 39 -8.96 -7.49 9.56
C ILE A 39 -7.97 -8.39 10.29
N THR A 40 -7.57 -9.47 9.63
CA THR A 40 -6.59 -10.43 10.15
C THR A 40 -5.42 -10.53 9.18
N THR A 41 -4.31 -11.10 9.67
CA THR A 41 -3.16 -11.36 8.81
C THR A 41 -3.55 -12.27 7.64
N ASP A 42 -4.37 -13.30 7.90
CA ASP A 42 -4.84 -14.20 6.84
C ASP A 42 -5.62 -13.44 5.76
N TYR A 43 -6.50 -12.56 6.16
CA TYR A 43 -7.27 -11.76 5.21
C TYR A 43 -6.35 -10.86 4.38
N VAL A 44 -5.44 -10.16 5.03
CA VAL A 44 -4.50 -9.27 4.33
C VAL A 44 -3.68 -10.06 3.32
N GLU A 45 -3.14 -11.21 3.74
CA GLU A 45 -2.36 -12.06 2.83
C GLU A 45 -3.19 -12.51 1.63
N SER A 46 -4.47 -12.80 1.84
CA SER A 46 -5.35 -13.29 0.78
C SER A 46 -5.63 -12.25 -0.31
N ILE A 47 -5.44 -10.96 -0.03
CA ILE A 47 -5.73 -9.88 -0.99
C ILE A 47 -4.48 -9.26 -1.60
N LEU A 48 -3.29 -9.79 -1.33
CA LEU A 48 -2.05 -9.20 -1.83
C LEU A 48 -1.93 -9.38 -3.35
N PRO A 49 -1.89 -8.29 -4.13
CA PRO A 49 -1.72 -8.40 -5.57
C PRO A 49 -0.24 -8.54 -5.94
N ASP A 50 0.04 -9.06 -7.11
CA ASP A 50 1.40 -9.10 -7.65
C ASP A 50 1.83 -7.73 -8.15
N GLU A 51 0.87 -6.96 -8.64
CA GLU A 51 1.09 -5.63 -9.20
C GLU A 51 0.20 -4.61 -8.54
N CYS A 52 0.67 -3.36 -8.50
CA CYS A 52 -0.14 -2.24 -8.03
C CYS A 52 -1.36 -2.09 -8.97
N PRO A 53 -2.59 -2.11 -8.44
CA PRO A 53 -3.78 -1.99 -9.29
C PRO A 53 -3.94 -0.62 -9.96
N ILE A 54 -3.17 0.38 -9.53
CA ILE A 54 -3.23 1.73 -10.11
C ILE A 54 -2.21 1.90 -11.24
N PHE A 55 -0.96 1.53 -10.98
CA PHE A 55 0.14 1.73 -11.95
C PHE A 55 0.54 0.48 -12.72
N ASN A 56 0.02 -0.68 -12.34
CA ASN A 56 0.37 -1.98 -12.94
C ASN A 56 1.87 -2.28 -12.84
N THR A 57 2.54 -1.71 -11.85
CA THR A 57 3.95 -1.98 -11.57
C THR A 57 4.06 -3.13 -10.55
N PRO A 58 5.12 -3.95 -10.63
CA PRO A 58 5.27 -5.05 -9.66
C PRO A 58 5.43 -4.52 -8.24
N LEU A 59 4.82 -5.21 -7.28
CA LEU A 59 4.95 -4.89 -5.87
C LEU A 59 6.04 -5.78 -5.26
N LYS A 60 6.96 -5.15 -4.55
CA LYS A 60 8.09 -5.85 -3.93
C LYS A 60 7.84 -6.07 -2.45
N TYR A 61 7.47 -7.29 -2.08
CA TYR A 61 7.17 -7.66 -0.69
C TYR A 61 8.40 -8.02 0.13
N TYR A 62 9.53 -8.24 -0.52
CA TYR A 62 10.77 -8.65 0.16
C TYR A 62 11.97 -7.94 -0.47
N GLY A 63 13.02 -7.75 0.36
CA GLY A 63 14.26 -7.11 -0.10
C GLY A 63 14.27 -5.60 -0.01
N ASN A 64 13.18 -5.00 0.47
CA ASN A 64 13.08 -3.55 0.61
C ASN A 64 13.58 -3.12 1.99
N LYS A 65 14.83 -2.69 2.07
CA LYS A 65 15.40 -2.18 3.32
C LYS A 65 14.85 -0.79 3.65
N VAL A 66 14.48 -0.04 2.62
CA VAL A 66 13.89 1.29 2.73
C VAL A 66 12.66 1.31 1.83
N ALA A 67 11.58 1.95 2.29
CA ALA A 67 10.37 2.07 1.49
C ALA A 67 10.67 2.82 0.19
N GLY A 68 10.37 2.19 -0.94
CA GLY A 68 10.56 2.75 -2.27
C GLY A 68 9.24 2.82 -3.03
N GLU A 69 9.28 3.31 -4.25
CA GLU A 69 8.08 3.47 -5.09
C GLU A 69 7.31 2.16 -5.29
N LEU A 70 8.03 1.03 -5.41
CA LEU A 70 7.44 -0.29 -5.63
C LEU A 70 7.09 -1.05 -4.36
N SER A 71 7.32 -0.47 -3.20
CA SER A 71 6.95 -1.09 -1.93
C SER A 71 5.43 -1.14 -1.80
N PRO A 72 4.87 -2.25 -1.29
CA PRO A 72 3.43 -2.32 -1.06
C PRO A 72 3.01 -1.45 0.11
N SER A 73 1.79 -0.93 0.05
CA SER A 73 1.20 -0.11 1.10
C SER A 73 -0.25 -0.49 1.29
N LEU A 74 -0.64 -0.73 2.54
CA LEU A 74 -2.03 -1.05 2.89
C LEU A 74 -2.79 0.26 3.10
N ASP A 75 -3.85 0.46 2.33
CA ASP A 75 -4.63 1.68 2.37
C ASP A 75 -6.12 1.39 2.56
N ARG A 76 -6.84 2.37 3.08
CA ARG A 76 -8.29 2.30 3.22
C ARG A 76 -8.95 2.98 2.02
N ILE A 77 -9.98 2.34 1.48
CA ILE A 77 -10.73 2.91 0.36
C ILE A 77 -11.52 4.12 0.86
N ASP A 78 -12.26 3.94 1.95
CA ASP A 78 -12.94 5.03 2.66
C ASP A 78 -12.29 5.17 4.05
N PRO A 79 -11.55 6.26 4.30
CA PRO A 79 -10.86 6.43 5.59
C PRO A 79 -11.78 6.36 6.81
N ALA A 80 -13.03 6.77 6.67
CA ALA A 80 -13.98 6.80 7.78
C ALA A 80 -14.43 5.41 8.23
N LYS A 81 -14.42 4.42 7.32
CA LYS A 81 -14.88 3.06 7.62
C LYS A 81 -13.84 2.21 8.32
N GLY A 82 -12.58 2.64 8.33
CA GLY A 82 -11.52 1.94 9.03
C GLY A 82 -10.99 0.71 8.28
N TYR A 83 -10.33 -0.17 9.03
CA TYR A 83 -9.65 -1.36 8.49
C TYR A 83 -10.61 -2.55 8.63
N VAL A 84 -11.54 -2.66 7.71
CA VAL A 84 -12.54 -3.73 7.67
C VAL A 84 -12.51 -4.39 6.30
N LYS A 85 -13.08 -5.61 6.20
CA LYS A 85 -13.16 -6.34 4.93
C LYS A 85 -13.82 -5.44 3.88
N ASP A 86 -13.35 -5.56 2.64
CA ASP A 86 -13.83 -4.81 1.47
C ASP A 86 -13.54 -3.31 1.50
N ASN A 87 -12.88 -2.83 2.56
CA ASN A 87 -12.48 -1.41 2.65
C ASN A 87 -10.97 -1.21 2.59
N ILE A 88 -10.18 -2.26 2.40
CA ILE A 88 -8.73 -2.12 2.29
C ILE A 88 -8.24 -2.57 0.92
N VAL A 89 -7.15 -1.99 0.50
CA VAL A 89 -6.51 -2.29 -0.77
C VAL A 89 -5.00 -2.18 -0.57
N VAL A 90 -4.25 -2.98 -1.32
CA VAL A 90 -2.79 -2.90 -1.31
C VAL A 90 -2.36 -2.27 -2.63
N ILE A 91 -1.73 -1.12 -2.52
CA ILE A 91 -1.26 -0.32 -3.65
C ILE A 91 0.24 -0.03 -3.45
N SER A 92 0.90 0.49 -4.48
CA SER A 92 2.30 0.87 -4.35
C SER A 92 2.45 2.08 -3.42
N ASN A 93 3.60 2.18 -2.77
CA ASN A 93 3.92 3.34 -1.95
C ASN A 93 3.86 4.63 -2.78
N LYS A 94 4.26 4.57 -4.05
CA LYS A 94 4.13 5.69 -4.97
C LYS A 94 2.67 6.15 -5.10
N ALA A 95 1.77 5.22 -5.38
CA ALA A 95 0.34 5.52 -5.51
C ALA A 95 -0.23 6.09 -4.20
N ASN A 96 0.13 5.48 -3.07
CA ASN A 96 -0.35 5.93 -1.77
C ASN A 96 0.16 7.34 -1.43
N THR A 97 1.40 7.65 -1.75
CA THR A 97 1.98 8.98 -1.52
C THR A 97 1.22 10.04 -2.31
N ILE A 98 0.96 9.78 -3.59
CA ILE A 98 0.22 10.72 -4.44
C ILE A 98 -1.21 10.89 -3.92
N LYS A 99 -1.88 9.78 -3.62
CA LYS A 99 -3.26 9.78 -3.13
C LYS A 99 -3.40 10.53 -1.80
N SER A 100 -2.44 10.37 -0.91
CA SER A 100 -2.52 10.93 0.45
C SER A 100 -2.10 12.39 0.54
N ALA A 101 -1.36 12.90 -0.44
CA ALA A 101 -0.83 14.25 -0.42
C ALA A 101 -1.89 15.30 -0.74
N TYR A 102 -2.81 14.99 -1.66
CA TYR A 102 -3.76 15.96 -2.16
C TYR A 102 -5.10 15.32 -2.48
N LYS A 103 -6.13 16.17 -2.62
CA LYS A 103 -7.46 15.73 -3.04
C LYS A 103 -7.46 15.37 -4.52
N SER A 104 -8.35 14.46 -4.92
CA SER A 104 -8.45 13.99 -6.30
C SER A 104 -8.63 15.12 -7.30
N ARG A 105 -9.40 16.14 -6.94
CA ARG A 105 -9.62 17.31 -7.80
C ARG A 105 -8.30 18.02 -8.13
N ASP A 106 -7.47 18.25 -7.12
CA ASP A 106 -6.19 18.94 -7.31
C ASP A 106 -5.22 18.09 -8.14
N ILE A 107 -5.18 16.77 -7.85
CA ILE A 107 -4.37 15.83 -8.62
C ILE A 107 -4.77 15.84 -10.09
N PHE A 108 -6.07 15.85 -10.36
CA PHE A 108 -6.61 15.86 -11.71
C PHE A 108 -6.23 17.14 -12.45
N ILE A 109 -6.35 18.30 -11.79
CA ILE A 109 -6.00 19.60 -12.40
C ILE A 109 -4.52 19.63 -12.79
N VAL A 110 -3.64 19.20 -11.87
CA VAL A 110 -2.20 19.15 -12.14
C VAL A 110 -1.90 18.18 -13.28
N ALA A 111 -2.54 17.01 -13.25
CA ALA A 111 -2.35 15.99 -14.29
C ALA A 111 -2.75 16.51 -15.66
N GLN A 112 -3.87 17.23 -15.77
CA GLN A 112 -4.32 17.80 -17.03
C GLN A 112 -3.33 18.84 -17.57
N TRP A 113 -2.81 19.69 -16.69
CA TRP A 113 -1.84 20.70 -17.07
C TRP A 113 -0.55 20.05 -17.60
N LEU A 114 -0.03 19.05 -16.88
CA LEU A 114 1.15 18.31 -17.31
C LEU A 114 0.91 17.60 -18.63
N LYS A 115 -0.25 16.96 -18.79
CA LYS A 115 -0.61 16.26 -20.00
C LYS A 115 -0.60 17.17 -21.22
N GLY A 116 -1.11 18.39 -21.06
CA GLY A 116 -1.10 19.40 -22.12
C GLY A 116 0.31 19.75 -22.58
N ILE A 117 1.25 19.88 -21.64
CA ILE A 117 2.65 20.16 -21.94
C ILE A 117 3.29 18.97 -22.65
N GLU A 118 3.10 17.76 -22.10
CA GLU A 118 3.69 16.53 -22.65
C GLU A 118 3.20 16.23 -24.06
N ASP A 119 1.95 16.56 -24.37
CA ASP A 119 1.36 16.32 -25.68
C ASP A 119 1.69 17.43 -26.69
N GLY A 120 2.69 18.26 -26.41
CA GLY A 120 3.10 19.32 -27.32
C GLY A 120 2.39 20.65 -27.10
N GLY A 121 1.70 20.77 -25.95
CA GLY A 121 0.94 21.97 -25.64
C GLY A 121 1.75 23.18 -25.25
N GLN A 122 3.05 23.10 -25.29
CA GLN A 122 3.96 24.17 -24.97
C GLN A 122 3.94 25.26 -26.05
N SER A 123 3.37 24.97 -27.15
CA SER A 123 3.22 25.94 -28.22
C SER A 123 2.34 27.12 -27.80
#